data_8225c94b6fa5298d58b66c4ce7dba54c
#
_entry.id   8225c94b6fa5298d58b66c4ce7dba54c
#
_cell.length_a   1.000
_cell.length_b   1.000
_cell.length_c   1.000
_cell.angle_alpha   90.00
_cell.angle_beta   90.00
_cell.angle_gamma   90.00
#
_symmetry.space_group_name_H-M   'P 1'
#
loop_
_entity.id
_entity.type
_entity.pdbx_description
1 polymer ?
#
loop_
_entity_poly.entity_id
_entity_poly.type
_entity_poly.pdbx_seq_one_letter_code
_entity_poly.pdbx_strand_id
1 'polypeptide(L)'
;MYWTDWGANPKIEQAGMDGSARQAIVTGNLIWPNGLTIDRMTNRLFWVDAKLDKIEVSDLDGGQRQLIMSSVTNIHPFGLVAHQDMLYWTDWNSKSISRVNLSSGNQEVVVNGLQKPMDIHVFDPALISSGIFLISLLQESLYSKLCHVLSARR
;
A
#
# COMPACT_ATOMS: atom_id res chain seq x y z
N MET A 1 0.45 7.14 12.44
CA MET A 1 -0.20 6.09 11.65
C MET A 1 -1.17 6.68 10.64
N TYR A 2 -1.37 5.98 9.51
CA TYR A 2 -2.29 6.37 8.44
C TYR A 2 -3.22 5.21 8.11
N TRP A 3 -4.45 5.49 7.72
CA TRP A 3 -5.41 4.47 7.30
C TRP A 3 -6.45 5.04 6.34
N THR A 4 -7.05 4.15 5.57
CA THR A 4 -8.18 4.42 4.68
C THR A 4 -9.48 4.03 5.38
N ASP A 5 -10.55 4.77 5.13
CA ASP A 5 -11.90 4.48 5.61
C ASP A 5 -12.87 4.68 4.44
N TRP A 6 -13.57 3.63 4.01
CA TRP A 6 -14.53 3.68 2.90
C TRP A 6 -16.00 3.50 3.35
N GLY A 7 -16.30 3.92 4.58
CA GLY A 7 -17.67 4.02 5.07
C GLY A 7 -18.53 5.06 4.34
N ALA A 8 -19.57 5.54 5.00
CA ALA A 8 -20.51 6.53 4.44
C ALA A 8 -19.84 7.86 4.01
N ASN A 9 -18.73 8.21 4.65
CA ASN A 9 -17.92 9.38 4.32
C ASN A 9 -16.46 8.96 4.07
N PRO A 10 -16.11 8.49 2.87
CA PRO A 10 -14.78 7.98 2.56
C PRO A 10 -13.70 9.02 2.78
N LYS A 11 -12.59 8.61 3.41
CA LYS A 11 -11.48 9.50 3.76
C LYS A 11 -10.19 8.72 4.00
N ILE A 12 -9.09 9.45 4.03
CA ILE A 12 -7.82 9.00 4.57
C ILE A 12 -7.54 9.82 5.81
N GLU A 13 -7.16 9.17 6.87
CA GLU A 13 -6.88 9.80 8.16
C GLU A 13 -5.47 9.50 8.63
N GLN A 14 -4.97 10.37 9.50
CA GLN A 14 -3.75 10.15 10.26
C GLN A 14 -3.98 10.38 11.74
N ALA A 15 -3.12 9.79 12.58
CA ALA A 15 -3.03 10.05 14.00
C ALA A 15 -1.64 9.72 14.54
N GLY A 16 -1.31 10.15 15.73
CA GLY A 16 -0.20 9.63 16.51
C GLY A 16 -0.37 8.13 16.79
N MET A 17 0.70 7.44 17.17
CA MET A 17 0.65 6.00 17.50
C MET A 17 -0.18 5.69 18.74
N ASP A 18 -0.41 6.68 19.58
CA ASP A 18 -1.29 6.66 20.77
C ASP A 18 -2.73 7.08 20.45
N GLY A 19 -3.06 7.35 19.18
CA GLY A 19 -4.37 7.83 18.72
C GLY A 19 -4.55 9.35 18.84
N SER A 20 -3.58 10.08 19.36
CA SER A 20 -3.66 11.54 19.48
C SER A 20 -3.64 12.24 18.12
N ALA A 21 -4.11 13.50 18.09
CA ALA A 21 -4.10 14.36 16.90
C ALA A 21 -4.74 13.69 15.64
N ARG A 22 -5.77 12.87 15.83
CA ARG A 22 -6.50 12.25 14.72
C ARG A 22 -7.15 13.32 13.84
N GLN A 23 -6.90 13.23 12.54
CA GLN A 23 -7.49 14.14 11.54
C GLN A 23 -7.63 13.47 10.18
N ALA A 24 -8.64 13.88 9.43
CA ALA A 24 -8.79 13.54 8.03
C ALA A 24 -7.84 14.42 7.20
N ILE A 25 -7.00 13.79 6.39
CA ILE A 25 -6.03 14.46 5.52
C ILE A 25 -6.44 14.47 4.06
N VAL A 26 -7.22 13.47 3.63
CA VAL A 26 -7.81 13.43 2.28
C VAL A 26 -9.29 13.16 2.41
N THR A 27 -10.10 14.06 1.85
CA THR A 27 -11.54 13.93 1.75
C THR A 27 -12.00 14.27 0.33
N GLY A 28 -13.20 13.84 -0.04
CA GLY A 28 -13.76 14.10 -1.36
C GLY A 28 -13.11 13.30 -2.48
N ASN A 29 -13.88 13.02 -3.51
CA ASN A 29 -13.47 12.21 -4.67
C ASN A 29 -12.79 10.88 -4.25
N LEU A 30 -13.36 10.22 -3.23
CA LEU A 30 -13.04 8.89 -2.74
C LEU A 30 -14.34 8.10 -2.66
N ILE A 31 -14.29 6.79 -2.97
CA ILE A 31 -15.43 5.89 -2.80
C ILE A 31 -15.00 4.62 -2.03
N TRP A 32 -14.01 3.88 -2.53
CA TRP A 32 -13.45 2.70 -1.87
C TRP A 32 -11.92 2.81 -1.78
N PRO A 33 -11.39 3.74 -0.97
CA PRO A 33 -9.96 3.80 -0.73
C PRO A 33 -9.54 2.55 0.05
N ASN A 34 -8.68 1.73 -0.55
CA ASN A 34 -8.18 0.47 0.00
C ASN A 34 -6.71 0.58 0.40
N GLY A 35 -5.81 -0.05 -0.34
CA GLY A 35 -4.39 -0.10 -0.05
C GLY A 35 -3.76 1.28 0.02
N LEU A 36 -2.91 1.48 1.01
CA LEU A 36 -2.23 2.73 1.30
C LEU A 36 -0.77 2.44 1.66
N THR A 37 0.15 3.23 1.13
CA THR A 37 1.57 3.08 1.41
C THR A 37 2.27 4.44 1.47
N ILE A 38 3.38 4.49 2.21
CA ILE A 38 4.26 5.65 2.25
C ILE A 38 5.55 5.30 1.53
N ASP A 39 5.88 6.07 0.50
CA ASP A 39 7.23 6.08 -0.03
C ASP A 39 8.13 6.91 0.89
N ARG A 40 9.05 6.24 1.56
CA ARG A 40 9.98 6.86 2.52
C ARG A 40 11.10 7.66 1.84
N MET A 41 11.34 7.43 0.56
CA MET A 41 12.37 8.19 -0.18
C MET A 41 11.90 9.60 -0.50
N THR A 42 10.62 9.74 -0.86
CA THR A 42 10.02 11.03 -1.26
C THR A 42 9.11 11.63 -0.19
N ASN A 43 8.83 10.90 0.89
CA ASN A 43 7.85 11.27 1.92
C ASN A 43 6.46 11.55 1.33
N ARG A 44 6.02 10.71 0.38
CA ARG A 44 4.72 10.81 -0.27
C ARG A 44 3.82 9.65 0.17
N LEU A 45 2.53 9.96 0.29
CA LEU A 45 1.47 9.02 0.61
C LEU A 45 0.76 8.61 -0.67
N PHE A 46 0.72 7.31 -0.97
CA PHE A 46 0.02 6.73 -2.12
C PHE A 46 -1.15 5.90 -1.65
N TRP A 47 -2.24 5.91 -2.40
CA TRP A 47 -3.39 5.03 -2.15
C TRP A 47 -4.07 4.61 -3.44
N VAL A 48 -4.83 3.53 -3.35
CA VAL A 48 -5.70 3.03 -4.41
C VAL A 48 -7.16 3.28 -4.05
N ASP A 49 -7.98 3.60 -5.03
CA ASP A 49 -9.44 3.59 -4.91
C ASP A 49 -10.02 2.56 -5.88
N ALA A 50 -10.55 1.47 -5.32
CA ALA A 50 -11.02 0.32 -6.12
C ALA A 50 -12.34 0.59 -6.85
N LYS A 51 -13.12 1.59 -6.44
CA LYS A 51 -14.36 1.96 -7.13
C LYS A 51 -14.13 2.98 -8.24
N LEU A 52 -13.13 3.81 -8.07
CA LEU A 52 -12.76 4.84 -9.04
C LEU A 52 -11.62 4.38 -9.97
N ASP A 53 -11.15 3.13 -9.80
CA ASP A 53 -10.13 2.49 -10.63
C ASP A 53 -8.87 3.37 -10.78
N LYS A 54 -8.37 3.90 -9.66
CA LYS A 54 -7.27 4.87 -9.69
C LYS A 54 -6.25 4.68 -8.58
N ILE A 55 -5.06 5.17 -8.84
CA ILE A 55 -3.98 5.36 -7.85
C ILE A 55 -3.67 6.85 -7.78
N GLU A 56 -3.61 7.37 -6.58
CA GLU A 56 -3.32 8.77 -6.30
C GLU A 56 -2.16 8.89 -5.31
N VAL A 57 -1.60 10.09 -5.23
CA VAL A 57 -0.52 10.45 -4.32
C VAL A 57 -0.77 11.82 -3.72
N SER A 58 -0.28 12.04 -2.50
CA SER A 58 -0.22 13.36 -1.86
C SER A 58 1.04 13.50 -1.01
N ASP A 59 1.24 14.69 -0.46
CA ASP A 59 2.11 14.86 0.69
C ASP A 59 1.50 14.17 1.92
N LEU A 60 2.28 13.99 2.99
CA LEU A 60 1.83 13.25 4.17
C LEU A 60 0.68 13.93 4.94
N ASP A 61 0.47 15.22 4.69
CA ASP A 61 -0.65 16.00 5.25
C ASP A 61 -1.87 16.07 4.32
N GLY A 62 -1.84 15.38 3.17
CA GLY A 62 -2.89 15.38 2.15
C GLY A 62 -2.74 16.49 1.10
N GLY A 63 -1.75 17.36 1.24
CA GLY A 63 -1.44 18.40 0.27
C GLY A 63 -0.92 17.85 -1.06
N GLN A 64 -0.88 18.68 -2.10
CA GLN A 64 -0.36 18.34 -3.43
C GLN A 64 -0.91 17.03 -4.00
N ARG A 65 -2.20 16.76 -3.80
CA ARG A 65 -2.87 15.56 -4.30
C ARG A 65 -2.82 15.50 -5.82
N GLN A 66 -2.39 14.38 -6.36
CA GLN A 66 -2.21 14.15 -7.80
C GLN A 66 -2.68 12.74 -8.18
N LEU A 67 -3.20 12.61 -9.40
CA LEU A 67 -3.49 11.33 -10.02
C LEU A 67 -2.19 10.73 -10.58
N ILE A 68 -1.85 9.52 -10.18
CA ILE A 68 -0.75 8.74 -10.76
C ILE A 68 -1.25 7.97 -11.97
N MET A 69 -2.35 7.26 -11.81
CA MET A 69 -3.01 6.55 -12.89
C MET A 69 -4.49 6.37 -12.64
N SER A 70 -5.24 6.37 -13.72
CA SER A 70 -6.61 5.85 -13.76
C SER A 70 -6.71 4.89 -14.93
N SER A 71 -7.41 3.79 -14.75
CA SER A 71 -7.55 2.81 -15.81
C SER A 71 -8.93 2.91 -16.43
N VAL A 72 -8.94 2.95 -17.77
CA VAL A 72 -10.15 2.67 -18.55
C VAL A 72 -10.43 1.17 -18.68
N THR A 73 -9.55 0.31 -18.14
CA THR A 73 -9.58 -1.14 -18.33
C THR A 73 -10.13 -1.91 -17.13
N ASN A 74 -10.88 -1.24 -16.25
CA ASN A 74 -11.57 -1.87 -15.13
C ASN A 74 -10.63 -2.66 -14.20
N ILE A 75 -9.61 -1.98 -13.66
CA ILE A 75 -8.79 -2.52 -12.57
C ILE A 75 -9.63 -2.52 -11.28
N HIS A 76 -9.28 -3.39 -10.33
CA HIS A 76 -9.85 -3.37 -8.98
C HIS A 76 -8.71 -3.52 -7.97
N PRO A 77 -7.93 -2.43 -7.78
CA PRO A 77 -6.75 -2.49 -6.95
C PRO A 77 -7.14 -2.59 -5.47
N PHE A 78 -6.43 -3.45 -4.72
CA PHE A 78 -6.71 -3.69 -3.32
C PHE A 78 -5.54 -3.33 -2.41
N GLY A 79 -4.45 -4.10 -2.43
CA GLY A 79 -3.22 -3.80 -1.69
C GLY A 79 -2.27 -2.95 -2.51
N LEU A 80 -1.45 -2.13 -1.85
CA LEU A 80 -0.50 -1.22 -2.49
C LEU A 80 0.79 -1.13 -1.68
N VAL A 81 1.93 -1.18 -2.35
CA VAL A 81 3.23 -0.93 -1.72
C VAL A 81 4.15 -0.15 -2.66
N ALA A 82 4.86 0.83 -2.08
CA ALA A 82 5.93 1.56 -2.75
C ALA A 82 7.28 0.94 -2.40
N HIS A 83 8.13 0.74 -3.40
CA HIS A 83 9.51 0.33 -3.21
C HIS A 83 10.40 0.92 -4.31
N GLN A 84 11.40 1.70 -3.90
CA GLN A 84 12.23 2.47 -4.82
C GLN A 84 11.35 3.36 -5.74
N ASP A 85 11.56 3.34 -7.05
CA ASP A 85 10.79 4.11 -8.03
C ASP A 85 9.59 3.32 -8.59
N MET A 86 9.08 2.34 -7.82
CA MET A 86 8.00 1.46 -8.25
C MET A 86 6.84 1.48 -7.26
N LEU A 87 5.62 1.44 -7.79
CA LEU A 87 4.42 1.07 -7.05
C LEU A 87 3.95 -0.31 -7.51
N TYR A 88 3.67 -1.18 -6.56
CA TYR A 88 3.10 -2.51 -6.79
C TYR A 88 1.70 -2.55 -6.19
N TRP A 89 0.74 -3.15 -6.90
CA TRP A 89 -0.60 -3.37 -6.38
C TRP A 89 -1.12 -4.76 -6.70
N THR A 90 -2.00 -5.24 -5.84
CA THR A 90 -2.80 -6.43 -6.11
C THR A 90 -4.09 -6.04 -6.80
N ASP A 91 -4.54 -6.82 -7.76
CA ASP A 91 -5.72 -6.51 -8.56
C ASP A 91 -6.66 -7.71 -8.65
N TRP A 92 -7.92 -7.50 -8.28
CA TRP A 92 -8.92 -8.56 -8.25
C TRP A 92 -9.52 -8.86 -9.64
N ASN A 93 -9.63 -7.86 -10.50
CA ASN A 93 -10.21 -8.06 -11.83
C ASN A 93 -9.20 -8.73 -12.76
N SER A 94 -7.98 -8.23 -12.81
CA SER A 94 -6.90 -8.85 -13.58
C SER A 94 -6.33 -10.11 -12.93
N LYS A 95 -6.66 -10.37 -11.64
CA LYS A 95 -6.15 -11.51 -10.86
C LYS A 95 -4.63 -11.56 -10.85
N SER A 96 -4.02 -10.41 -10.58
CA SER A 96 -2.58 -10.20 -10.75
C SER A 96 -1.96 -9.37 -9.64
N ILE A 97 -0.63 -9.37 -9.62
CA ILE A 97 0.17 -8.30 -9.05
C ILE A 97 0.76 -7.54 -10.23
N SER A 98 0.53 -6.24 -10.25
CA SER A 98 1.03 -5.33 -11.28
C SER A 98 1.92 -4.28 -10.65
N ARG A 99 2.74 -3.62 -11.46
CA ARG A 99 3.57 -2.50 -11.01
C ARG A 99 3.61 -1.39 -12.03
N VAL A 100 3.93 -0.19 -11.57
CA VAL A 100 4.22 0.98 -12.41
C VAL A 100 5.52 1.63 -11.95
N ASN A 101 6.36 2.02 -12.90
CA ASN A 101 7.52 2.85 -12.63
C ASN A 101 7.07 4.32 -12.54
N LEU A 102 7.35 4.97 -11.43
CA LEU A 102 6.88 6.33 -11.14
C LEU A 102 7.52 7.39 -12.03
N SER A 103 8.76 7.18 -12.47
CA SER A 103 9.48 8.12 -13.32
C SER A 103 9.09 7.99 -14.80
N SER A 104 8.95 6.75 -15.30
CA SER A 104 8.66 6.50 -16.72
C SER A 104 7.19 6.31 -17.04
N GLY A 105 6.35 5.98 -16.06
CA GLY A 105 4.95 5.60 -16.24
C GLY A 105 4.74 4.20 -16.84
N ASN A 106 5.81 3.44 -17.07
CA ASN A 106 5.72 2.09 -17.64
C ASN A 106 5.06 1.13 -16.66
N GLN A 107 4.05 0.40 -17.14
CA GLN A 107 3.27 -0.57 -16.37
C GLN A 107 3.52 -1.98 -16.88
N GLU A 108 3.53 -2.94 -15.97
CA GLU A 108 3.61 -4.36 -16.32
C GLU A 108 2.95 -5.25 -15.25
N VAL A 109 2.53 -6.44 -15.67
CA VAL A 109 2.07 -7.50 -14.79
C VAL A 109 3.28 -8.30 -14.34
N VAL A 110 3.47 -8.40 -13.01
CA VAL A 110 4.58 -9.16 -12.40
C VAL A 110 4.18 -10.60 -12.12
N VAL A 111 2.96 -10.82 -11.63
CA VAL A 111 2.40 -12.14 -11.32
C VAL A 111 0.95 -12.16 -11.81
N ASN A 112 0.54 -13.23 -12.44
CA ASN A 112 -0.84 -13.45 -12.89
C ASN A 112 -1.42 -14.78 -12.39
N GLY A 113 -2.70 -15.04 -12.70
CA GLY A 113 -3.36 -16.28 -12.32
C GLY A 113 -3.74 -16.39 -10.85
N LEU A 114 -3.72 -15.29 -10.10
CA LEU A 114 -4.18 -15.24 -8.72
C LEU A 114 -5.72 -15.30 -8.66
N GLN A 115 -6.27 -15.62 -7.49
CA GLN A 115 -7.74 -15.64 -7.33
C GLN A 115 -8.26 -14.28 -6.82
N LYS A 116 -7.94 -13.95 -5.57
CA LYS A 116 -8.28 -12.66 -4.93
C LYS A 116 -7.11 -12.24 -4.05
N PRO A 117 -6.04 -11.71 -4.64
CA PRO A 117 -4.90 -11.26 -3.86
C PRO A 117 -5.31 -10.07 -2.98
N MET A 118 -4.97 -10.12 -1.71
CA MET A 118 -5.34 -9.12 -0.72
C MET A 118 -4.24 -8.08 -0.59
N ASP A 119 -3.52 -8.10 0.49
CA ASP A 119 -2.47 -7.14 0.77
C ASP A 119 -1.13 -7.56 0.16
N ILE A 120 -0.20 -6.61 0.08
CA ILE A 120 1.14 -6.83 -0.48
C ILE A 120 2.17 -6.02 0.32
N HIS A 121 3.28 -6.66 0.65
CA HIS A 121 4.42 -6.02 1.31
C HIS A 121 5.72 -6.37 0.60
N VAL A 122 6.66 -5.44 0.61
CA VAL A 122 8.01 -5.66 0.09
C VAL A 122 8.93 -6.05 1.26
N PHE A 123 9.67 -7.12 1.08
CA PHE A 123 10.80 -7.48 1.92
C PHE A 123 12.10 -7.14 1.17
N ASP A 124 12.85 -6.18 1.69
CA ASP A 124 14.15 -5.80 1.15
C ASP A 124 15.25 -6.06 2.21
N PRO A 125 16.08 -7.09 2.03
CA PRO A 125 17.16 -7.41 2.96
C PRO A 125 18.18 -6.26 3.12
N ALA A 126 18.35 -5.41 2.11
CA ALA A 126 19.30 -4.30 2.15
C ALA A 126 18.88 -3.23 3.16
N LEU A 127 17.58 -3.07 3.42
CA LEU A 127 17.07 -2.14 4.43
C LEU A 127 17.36 -2.62 5.86
N ILE A 128 17.61 -3.92 6.06
CA ILE A 128 17.93 -4.51 7.37
C ILE A 128 19.37 -4.22 7.76
N SER A 129 20.28 -4.20 6.80
CA SER A 129 21.72 -3.99 7.03
C SER A 129 22.10 -2.55 7.37
N SER A 130 21.22 -1.58 7.13
CA SER A 130 21.46 -0.15 7.37
C SER A 130 21.21 0.30 8.82
N GLY A 131 20.96 -0.62 9.76
CA GLY A 131 20.83 -0.31 11.20
C GLY A 131 19.53 0.38 11.62
N ILE A 132 18.63 0.68 10.69
CA ILE A 132 17.36 1.37 10.97
C ILE A 132 16.29 0.41 11.53
N PHE A 133 16.54 -0.91 11.49
CA PHE A 133 15.56 -1.95 11.84
C PHE A 133 15.92 -2.84 13.05
N LEU A 134 16.85 -2.46 13.91
CA LEU A 134 17.18 -3.28 15.08
C LEU A 134 16.05 -3.45 16.10
N ILE A 135 14.99 -2.62 16.05
CA ILE A 135 13.85 -2.72 16.97
C ILE A 135 12.74 -3.64 16.40
N SER A 136 12.61 -3.76 15.08
CA SER A 136 11.59 -4.60 14.46
C SER A 136 11.98 -6.10 14.42
N LEU A 137 13.26 -6.42 14.33
CA LEU A 137 13.73 -7.81 14.24
C LEU A 137 13.49 -8.66 15.50
N LEU A 138 13.34 -8.03 16.67
CA LEU A 138 12.96 -8.77 17.89
C LEU A 138 11.50 -9.24 17.85
N GLN A 139 10.63 -8.57 17.10
CA GLN A 139 9.25 -9.01 16.87
C GLN A 139 9.13 -10.03 15.73
N GLU A 140 9.91 -9.90 14.65
CA GLU A 140 9.89 -10.86 13.53
C GLU A 140 10.50 -12.21 13.89
N SER A 141 11.49 -12.25 14.78
CA SER A 141 12.02 -13.53 15.31
C SER A 141 10.96 -14.34 16.06
N LEU A 142 9.95 -13.70 16.64
CA LEU A 142 8.79 -14.37 17.25
C LEU A 142 7.77 -14.82 16.21
N TYR A 143 7.56 -14.04 15.14
CA TYR A 143 6.62 -14.37 14.06
C TYR A 143 7.12 -15.50 13.17
N SER A 144 8.41 -15.54 12.82
CA SER A 144 9.00 -16.62 12.01
C SER A 144 8.98 -17.96 12.77
N LYS A 145 9.13 -17.95 14.10
CA LYS A 145 8.97 -19.13 14.92
C LYS A 145 7.53 -19.62 15.02
N LEU A 146 6.53 -18.73 14.97
CA LEU A 146 5.11 -19.10 14.93
C LEU A 146 4.71 -19.69 13.57
N CYS A 147 5.19 -19.16 12.45
CA CYS A 147 4.91 -19.72 11.14
C CYS A 147 5.53 -21.10 10.94
N HIS A 148 6.71 -21.37 11.49
CA HIS A 148 7.32 -22.72 11.45
C HIS A 148 6.59 -23.75 12.32
N VAL A 149 5.97 -23.33 13.43
CA VAL A 149 5.19 -24.21 14.29
C VAL A 149 3.85 -24.61 13.66
N LEU A 150 3.27 -23.75 12.83
CA LEU A 150 1.99 -24.04 12.16
C LEU A 150 2.13 -24.88 10.88
N SER A 151 3.32 -24.95 10.26
CA SER A 151 3.58 -25.78 9.07
C SER A 151 4.00 -27.22 9.41
N ALA A 152 4.34 -27.51 10.67
CA ALA A 152 4.81 -28.83 11.11
C ALA A 152 3.69 -29.75 11.66
N ARG A 153 2.42 -29.35 11.54
CA ARG A 153 1.27 -30.21 11.89
C ARG A 153 0.33 -30.34 10.70
N ARG A 154 0.70 -31.18 9.76
CA ARG A 154 -0.19 -31.93 8.87
C ARG A 154 0.34 -33.33 8.70
#